data_fce3c68c0c5aed800ec6ba2b4888f288
#
_entry.id   fce3c68c0c5aed800ec6ba2b4888f288
#
_cell.length_a   1.000
_cell.length_b   1.000
_cell.length_c   1.000
_cell.angle_alpha   90.00
_cell.angle_beta   90.00
_cell.angle_gamma   90.00
#
_symmetry.space_group_name_H-M   'P 1'
#
loop_
_entity.id
_entity.type
_entity.pdbx_description
1 polymer ?
#
loop_
_entity_poly.entity_id
_entity_poly.type
_entity_poly.pdbx_seq_one_letter_code
_entity_poly.pdbx_strand_id
1 'polypeptide(L)'
;MNAPVSRMPVPFMGPPILVDKKANFAIAEMPAIILYLGETLDLMPATAALRATTMKIVNDANDVIDEITLDGGRAMWTKKRWQDFTPRLKKWMSLWEETGRRHGLKTASGFLLGGGTPGIADVVTATLWSTMTDRFQKIEAILEETAPMTAALTRRIADLPTLAKLAAKAQQDYGNAYCGGQIEASLRRVLGA
;
A
#
# COMPACT_ATOMS: atom_id res chain seq x y z
N MET A 1 14.59 -0.86 -21.02
CA MET A 1 13.39 -1.61 -21.50
C MET A 1 13.25 -1.39 -23.03
N ASN A 2 14.01 -2.14 -23.82
CA ASN A 2 14.09 -1.92 -25.28
C ASN A 2 13.56 -3.09 -26.12
N ALA A 3 12.82 -4.03 -25.48
CA ALA A 3 12.22 -5.13 -26.23
C ALA A 3 11.01 -4.62 -27.02
N PRO A 4 10.84 -5.05 -28.29
CA PRO A 4 9.62 -4.74 -29.05
C PRO A 4 8.37 -5.22 -28.30
N VAL A 5 7.30 -4.43 -28.33
CA VAL A 5 6.04 -4.75 -27.62
C VAL A 5 5.51 -6.15 -27.98
N SER A 6 5.73 -6.59 -29.23
CA SER A 6 5.34 -7.94 -29.69
C SER A 6 6.11 -9.11 -29.02
N ARG A 7 7.19 -8.82 -28.30
CA ARG A 7 7.99 -9.82 -27.56
C ARG A 7 7.77 -9.78 -26.06
N MET A 8 6.93 -8.88 -25.57
CA MET A 8 6.60 -8.78 -24.15
C MET A 8 5.59 -9.86 -23.78
N PRO A 9 5.66 -10.44 -22.56
CA PRO A 9 4.67 -11.41 -22.06
C PRO A 9 3.28 -10.78 -21.93
N VAL A 10 3.22 -9.49 -21.71
CA VAL A 10 2.04 -8.61 -21.75
C VAL A 10 2.51 -7.21 -22.18
N PRO A 11 1.76 -6.47 -22.99
CA PRO A 11 2.11 -5.07 -23.28
C PRO A 11 2.10 -4.23 -21.99
N PHE A 12 3.22 -3.57 -21.66
CA PHE A 12 3.34 -2.73 -20.46
C PHE A 12 4.40 -1.64 -20.64
N MET A 13 4.26 -0.53 -19.92
CA MET A 13 5.25 0.55 -19.92
C MET A 13 6.32 0.38 -18.85
N GLY A 14 5.97 -0.21 -17.71
CA GLY A 14 6.88 -0.41 -16.59
C GLY A 14 6.37 -1.47 -15.61
N PRO A 15 7.26 -1.98 -14.73
CA PRO A 15 6.86 -2.91 -13.68
C PRO A 15 5.88 -2.24 -12.68
N PRO A 16 5.11 -3.04 -11.93
CA PRO A 16 5.22 -4.49 -11.82
C PRO A 16 4.51 -5.25 -12.94
N ILE A 17 4.99 -6.47 -13.24
CA ILE A 17 4.27 -7.48 -14.02
C ILE A 17 4.15 -8.77 -13.21
N LEU A 18 3.02 -9.45 -13.34
CA LEU A 18 2.78 -10.78 -12.78
C LEU A 18 2.63 -11.77 -13.92
N VAL A 19 3.29 -12.94 -13.79
CA VAL A 19 3.16 -14.06 -14.71
C VAL A 19 2.70 -15.28 -13.93
N ASP A 20 1.46 -15.73 -14.17
CA ASP A 20 0.94 -16.99 -13.67
C ASP A 20 1.22 -18.09 -14.68
N LYS A 21 2.24 -18.90 -14.40
CA LYS A 21 2.64 -19.99 -15.30
C LYS A 21 1.60 -21.12 -15.36
N LYS A 22 0.81 -21.33 -14.30
CA LYS A 22 -0.22 -22.39 -14.26
C LYS A 22 -1.42 -22.01 -15.09
N ALA A 23 -1.85 -20.76 -15.02
CA ALA A 23 -2.95 -20.22 -15.79
C ALA A 23 -2.54 -19.82 -17.22
N ASN A 24 -1.24 -19.86 -17.56
CA ASN A 24 -0.69 -19.28 -18.79
C ASN A 24 -1.17 -17.83 -19.03
N PHE A 25 -1.10 -17.02 -17.97
CA PHE A 25 -1.61 -15.66 -17.96
C PHE A 25 -0.55 -14.68 -17.45
N ALA A 26 -0.51 -13.49 -18.05
CA ALA A 26 0.36 -12.40 -17.60
C ALA A 26 -0.42 -11.09 -17.58
N ILE A 27 -0.14 -10.26 -16.57
CA ILE A 27 -0.79 -8.96 -16.40
C ILE A 27 0.20 -7.95 -15.81
N ALA A 28 0.07 -6.69 -16.18
CA ALA A 28 0.80 -5.56 -15.63
C ALA A 28 -0.17 -4.63 -14.88
N GLU A 29 0.36 -3.59 -14.28
CA GLU A 29 -0.33 -2.58 -13.45
C GLU A 29 -0.75 -3.11 -12.08
N MET A 30 -0.27 -2.43 -11.05
CA MET A 30 -0.48 -2.84 -9.64
C MET A 30 -1.97 -3.08 -9.33
N PRO A 31 -2.93 -2.19 -9.66
CA PRO A 31 -4.33 -2.43 -9.36
C PRO A 31 -4.90 -3.68 -10.05
N ALA A 32 -4.50 -3.93 -11.31
CA ALA A 32 -4.95 -5.09 -12.06
C ALA A 32 -4.35 -6.40 -11.51
N ILE A 33 -3.08 -6.37 -11.10
CA ILE A 33 -2.41 -7.49 -10.44
C ILE A 33 -3.11 -7.82 -9.11
N ILE A 34 -3.43 -6.81 -8.30
CA ILE A 34 -4.10 -6.99 -7.01
C ILE A 34 -5.52 -7.55 -7.22
N LEU A 35 -6.27 -7.07 -8.21
CA LEU A 35 -7.57 -7.65 -8.55
C LEU A 35 -7.43 -9.14 -8.89
N TYR A 36 -6.52 -9.50 -9.80
CA TYR A 36 -6.28 -10.89 -10.18
C TYR A 36 -5.92 -11.78 -8.98
N LEU A 37 -4.99 -11.32 -8.13
CA LEU A 37 -4.60 -12.06 -6.93
C LEU A 37 -5.74 -12.15 -5.91
N GLY A 38 -6.51 -11.08 -5.73
CA GLY A 38 -7.67 -11.07 -4.83
C GLY A 38 -8.73 -12.11 -5.24
N GLU A 39 -8.97 -12.24 -6.56
CA GLU A 39 -9.89 -13.25 -7.11
C GLU A 39 -9.35 -14.68 -6.97
N THR A 40 -8.09 -14.88 -7.37
CA THR A 40 -7.51 -16.23 -7.41
C THR A 40 -7.19 -16.81 -6.04
N LEU A 41 -7.02 -15.95 -5.02
CA LEU A 41 -6.72 -16.33 -3.64
C LEU A 41 -7.95 -16.25 -2.71
N ASP A 42 -9.14 -16.02 -3.27
CA ASP A 42 -10.40 -15.88 -2.51
C ASP A 42 -10.34 -14.78 -1.41
N LEU A 43 -9.67 -13.66 -1.74
CA LEU A 43 -9.53 -12.51 -0.85
C LEU A 43 -10.46 -11.34 -1.22
N MET A 44 -11.26 -11.50 -2.30
CA MET A 44 -12.24 -10.49 -2.71
C MET A 44 -13.57 -10.71 -1.99
N PRO A 45 -14.25 -9.63 -1.56
CA PRO A 45 -15.57 -9.76 -0.96
C PRO A 45 -16.63 -10.21 -1.97
N ALA A 46 -17.72 -10.82 -1.48
CA ALA A 46 -18.75 -11.44 -2.34
C ALA A 46 -19.60 -10.42 -3.12
N THR A 47 -19.91 -9.24 -2.52
CA THR A 47 -20.84 -8.30 -3.14
C THR A 47 -20.14 -7.34 -4.11
N ALA A 48 -20.82 -6.97 -5.18
CA ALA A 48 -20.31 -6.00 -6.16
C ALA A 48 -19.92 -4.65 -5.53
N ALA A 49 -20.70 -4.18 -4.56
CA ALA A 49 -20.43 -2.92 -3.87
C ALA A 49 -19.12 -2.98 -3.07
N LEU A 50 -18.90 -4.04 -2.30
CA LEU A 50 -17.65 -4.22 -1.54
C LEU A 50 -16.45 -4.48 -2.46
N ARG A 51 -16.63 -5.18 -3.58
CA ARG A 51 -15.60 -5.38 -4.61
C ARG A 51 -15.17 -4.04 -5.22
N ALA A 52 -16.14 -3.18 -5.57
CA ALA A 52 -15.85 -1.83 -6.06
C ALA A 52 -15.13 -0.98 -4.99
N THR A 53 -15.57 -1.07 -3.72
CA THR A 53 -14.89 -0.39 -2.60
C THR A 53 -13.46 -0.92 -2.40
N THR A 54 -13.26 -2.23 -2.52
CA THR A 54 -11.91 -2.83 -2.49
C THR A 54 -11.02 -2.23 -3.58
N MET A 55 -11.51 -2.15 -4.82
CA MET A 55 -10.74 -1.56 -5.91
C MET A 55 -10.48 -0.07 -5.72
N LYS A 56 -11.41 0.67 -5.09
CA LYS A 56 -11.16 2.04 -4.67
C LYS A 56 -9.98 2.12 -3.67
N ILE A 57 -9.94 1.25 -2.65
CA ILE A 57 -8.82 1.20 -1.68
C ILE A 57 -7.49 0.91 -2.38
N VAL A 58 -7.48 -0.01 -3.35
CA VAL A 58 -6.29 -0.35 -4.14
C VAL A 58 -5.79 0.85 -4.94
N ASN A 59 -6.69 1.59 -5.60
CA ASN A 59 -6.33 2.79 -6.37
C ASN A 59 -5.89 3.94 -5.43
N ASP A 60 -6.60 4.17 -4.33
CA ASP A 60 -6.18 5.16 -3.33
C ASP A 60 -4.77 4.86 -2.79
N ALA A 61 -4.44 3.58 -2.58
CA ALA A 61 -3.09 3.18 -2.15
C ALA A 61 -2.03 3.49 -3.21
N ASN A 62 -2.35 3.26 -4.49
CA ASN A 62 -1.48 3.64 -5.60
C ASN A 62 -1.26 5.16 -5.65
N ASP A 63 -2.32 5.94 -5.47
CA ASP A 63 -2.25 7.41 -5.45
C ASP A 63 -1.37 7.91 -4.28
N VAL A 64 -1.50 7.32 -3.08
CA VAL A 64 -0.64 7.66 -1.93
C VAL A 64 0.83 7.37 -2.23
N ILE A 65 1.13 6.21 -2.85
CA ILE A 65 2.50 5.86 -3.25
C ILE A 65 3.04 6.88 -4.26
N ASP A 66 2.24 7.25 -5.25
CA ASP A 66 2.63 8.21 -6.29
C ASP A 66 2.93 9.59 -5.69
N GLU A 67 2.06 10.07 -4.79
CA GLU A 67 2.24 11.34 -4.10
C GLU A 67 3.47 11.36 -3.18
N ILE A 68 3.72 10.29 -2.38
CA ILE A 68 4.87 10.24 -1.47
C ILE A 68 6.19 10.06 -2.23
N THR A 69 6.16 9.47 -3.41
CA THR A 69 7.30 9.35 -4.29
C THR A 69 7.46 10.53 -5.26
N LEU A 70 6.61 11.56 -5.12
CA LEU A 70 6.62 12.78 -5.93
C LEU A 70 6.54 12.45 -7.44
N ASP A 71 5.49 11.74 -7.83
CA ASP A 71 5.20 11.33 -9.20
C ASP A 71 6.39 10.57 -9.83
N GLY A 72 6.91 9.57 -9.13
CA GLY A 72 8.06 8.78 -9.60
C GLY A 72 9.37 9.56 -9.64
N GLY A 73 9.54 10.55 -8.74
CA GLY A 73 10.80 11.28 -8.58
C GLY A 73 10.99 12.49 -9.48
N ARG A 74 9.90 13.09 -9.92
CA ARG A 74 9.96 14.34 -10.68
C ARG A 74 10.44 15.53 -9.85
N ALA A 75 10.45 15.39 -8.53
CA ALA A 75 10.94 16.40 -7.60
C ALA A 75 11.55 15.75 -6.35
N MET A 76 12.15 16.59 -5.48
CA MET A 76 12.71 16.14 -4.21
C MET A 76 11.96 16.76 -3.03
N TRP A 77 11.95 16.06 -1.90
CA TRP A 77 11.38 16.58 -0.67
C TRP A 77 12.18 17.74 -0.12
N THR A 78 11.49 18.80 0.27
CA THR A 78 11.99 19.93 1.05
C THR A 78 11.14 20.10 2.29
N LYS A 79 11.64 20.80 3.33
CA LYS A 79 10.86 21.07 4.55
C LYS A 79 9.51 21.72 4.22
N LYS A 80 9.52 22.71 3.32
CA LYS A 80 8.28 23.40 2.91
C LYS A 80 7.31 22.43 2.22
N ARG A 81 7.79 21.64 1.25
CA ARG A 81 6.95 20.69 0.52
C ARG A 81 6.35 19.63 1.45
N TRP A 82 7.11 19.15 2.44
CA TRP A 82 6.60 18.24 3.44
C TRP A 82 5.52 18.89 4.33
N GLN A 83 5.72 20.15 4.75
CA GLN A 83 4.72 20.91 5.50
C GLN A 83 3.43 21.07 4.71
N ASP A 84 3.54 21.41 3.42
CA ASP A 84 2.38 21.57 2.53
C ASP A 84 1.66 20.22 2.26
N PHE A 85 2.39 19.10 2.22
CA PHE A 85 1.86 17.75 1.99
C PHE A 85 1.25 17.10 3.25
N THR A 86 1.75 17.39 4.44
CA THR A 86 1.30 16.76 5.68
C THR A 86 -0.22 16.82 5.88
N PRO A 87 -0.95 17.92 5.63
CA PRO A 87 -2.41 17.95 5.72
C PRO A 87 -3.09 16.99 4.72
N ARG A 88 -2.52 16.84 3.53
CA ARG A 88 -3.02 15.90 2.53
C ARG A 88 -2.80 14.45 2.94
N LEU A 89 -1.62 14.11 3.49
CA LEU A 89 -1.34 12.79 4.05
C LEU A 89 -2.32 12.45 5.19
N LYS A 90 -2.56 13.38 6.13
CA LYS A 90 -3.59 13.22 7.17
C LYS A 90 -5.00 13.03 6.57
N LYS A 91 -5.31 13.70 5.47
CA LYS A 91 -6.59 13.50 4.77
C LYS A 91 -6.70 12.09 4.21
N TRP A 92 -5.66 11.55 3.57
CA TRP A 92 -5.61 10.16 3.13
C TRP A 92 -5.87 9.20 4.30
N MET A 93 -5.12 9.34 5.40
CA MET A 93 -5.29 8.52 6.60
C MET A 93 -6.73 8.58 7.15
N SER A 94 -7.33 9.78 7.19
CA SER A 94 -8.72 9.97 7.63
C SER A 94 -9.74 9.29 6.72
N LEU A 95 -9.47 9.17 5.41
CA LEU A 95 -10.35 8.44 4.49
C LEU A 95 -10.34 6.94 4.78
N TRP A 96 -9.18 6.36 5.11
CA TRP A 96 -9.09 4.97 5.57
C TRP A 96 -9.82 4.76 6.89
N GLU A 97 -9.58 5.62 7.87
CA GLU A 97 -10.20 5.56 9.19
C GLU A 97 -11.74 5.60 9.09
N GLU A 98 -12.27 6.55 8.32
CA GLU A 98 -13.71 6.68 8.11
C GLU A 98 -14.29 5.50 7.33
N THR A 99 -13.56 4.97 6.35
CA THR A 99 -13.97 3.77 5.63
C THR A 99 -14.09 2.58 6.59
N GLY A 100 -13.08 2.35 7.40
CA GLY A 100 -13.10 1.28 8.42
C GLY A 100 -14.24 1.47 9.43
N ARG A 101 -14.40 2.68 9.94
CA ARG A 101 -15.47 3.02 10.89
C ARG A 101 -16.86 2.68 10.35
N ARG A 102 -17.14 3.00 9.08
CA ARG A 102 -18.41 2.69 8.40
C ARG A 102 -18.68 1.21 8.26
N HIS A 103 -17.63 0.40 8.23
CA HIS A 103 -17.73 -1.05 8.10
C HIS A 103 -17.52 -1.80 9.43
N GLY A 104 -17.51 -1.08 10.56
CA GLY A 104 -17.43 -1.67 11.89
C GLY A 104 -16.04 -2.00 12.40
N LEU A 105 -14.99 -1.45 11.73
CA LEU A 105 -13.62 -1.53 12.24
C LEU A 105 -13.51 -0.86 13.60
N LYS A 106 -12.79 -1.49 14.51
CA LYS A 106 -12.44 -0.97 15.84
C LYS A 106 -10.93 -1.12 16.04
N THR A 107 -10.38 -0.39 17.00
CA THR A 107 -8.95 -0.48 17.33
C THR A 107 -8.54 -1.94 17.66
N ALA A 108 -9.35 -2.65 18.45
CA ALA A 108 -9.01 -4.00 18.89
C ALA A 108 -9.48 -5.12 17.93
N SER A 109 -10.35 -4.84 16.94
CA SER A 109 -10.99 -5.90 16.15
C SER A 109 -11.58 -5.41 14.84
N GLY A 110 -11.99 -6.38 13.98
CA GLY A 110 -12.61 -6.12 12.69
C GLY A 110 -11.59 -5.89 11.57
N PHE A 111 -12.14 -5.78 10.36
CA PHE A 111 -11.40 -5.58 9.12
C PHE A 111 -11.92 -4.34 8.40
N LEU A 112 -11.14 -3.79 7.47
CA LEU A 112 -11.40 -2.49 6.84
C LEU A 112 -12.80 -2.39 6.21
N LEU A 113 -13.23 -3.46 5.55
CA LEU A 113 -14.54 -3.54 4.89
C LEU A 113 -15.51 -4.50 5.60
N GLY A 114 -15.26 -4.78 6.90
CA GLY A 114 -16.03 -5.76 7.66
C GLY A 114 -15.65 -7.20 7.31
N GLY A 115 -16.56 -8.14 7.61
CA GLY A 115 -16.30 -9.57 7.40
C GLY A 115 -15.64 -10.26 8.58
N GLY A 116 -15.47 -11.60 8.47
CA GLY A 116 -14.90 -12.46 9.52
C GLY A 116 -13.42 -12.78 9.35
N THR A 117 -12.85 -12.51 8.17
CA THR A 117 -11.46 -12.77 7.81
C THR A 117 -10.87 -11.59 7.05
N PRO A 118 -9.54 -11.43 7.06
CA PRO A 118 -8.91 -10.36 6.28
C PRO A 118 -9.10 -10.58 4.78
N GLY A 119 -9.44 -9.52 4.06
CA GLY A 119 -9.50 -9.49 2.61
C GLY A 119 -8.32 -8.76 1.98
N ILE A 120 -8.31 -8.66 0.65
CA ILE A 120 -7.23 -7.99 -0.09
C ILE A 120 -7.15 -6.49 0.28
N ALA A 121 -8.27 -5.84 0.64
CA ALA A 121 -8.28 -4.46 1.11
C ALA A 121 -7.46 -4.28 2.40
N ASP A 122 -7.51 -5.26 3.32
CA ASP A 122 -6.73 -5.24 4.56
C ASP A 122 -5.24 -5.43 4.29
N VAL A 123 -4.90 -6.36 3.39
CA VAL A 123 -3.50 -6.62 3.01
C VAL A 123 -2.89 -5.39 2.33
N VAL A 124 -3.60 -4.77 1.40
CA VAL A 124 -3.15 -3.54 0.72
C VAL A 124 -2.98 -2.40 1.73
N THR A 125 -3.95 -2.21 2.62
CA THR A 125 -3.89 -1.20 3.69
C THR A 125 -2.68 -1.42 4.59
N ALA A 126 -2.49 -2.63 5.07
CA ALA A 126 -1.36 -2.96 5.94
C ALA A 126 -0.02 -2.76 5.23
N THR A 127 0.10 -3.22 3.99
CA THR A 127 1.33 -3.07 3.20
C THR A 127 1.66 -1.59 2.96
N LEU A 128 0.67 -0.78 2.55
CA LEU A 128 0.85 0.64 2.33
C LEU A 128 1.40 1.34 3.59
N TRP A 129 0.69 1.19 4.71
CA TRP A 129 1.03 1.95 5.90
C TRP A 129 2.23 1.38 6.65
N SER A 130 2.39 0.06 6.79
CA SER A 130 3.54 -0.53 7.48
C SER A 130 4.86 -0.21 6.79
N THR A 131 4.92 -0.28 5.46
CA THR A 131 6.15 0.06 4.73
C THR A 131 6.62 1.50 4.96
N MET A 132 5.72 2.42 5.24
CA MET A 132 6.05 3.80 5.60
C MET A 132 6.34 3.95 7.11
N THR A 133 5.49 3.39 7.96
CA THR A 133 5.61 3.58 9.42
C THR A 133 6.82 2.88 9.99
N ASP A 134 7.16 1.69 9.51
CA ASP A 134 8.36 0.95 9.95
C ASP A 134 9.69 1.67 9.63
N ARG A 135 9.65 2.61 8.69
CA ARG A 135 10.84 3.33 8.23
C ARG A 135 10.88 4.79 8.65
N PHE A 136 9.73 5.36 8.99
CA PHE A 136 9.58 6.79 9.29
C PHE A 136 8.70 7.02 10.52
N GLN A 137 9.31 7.12 11.70
CA GLN A 137 8.61 7.35 12.98
C GLN A 137 7.66 8.55 12.95
N LYS A 138 7.99 9.61 12.17
CA LYS A 138 7.08 10.77 12.02
C LYS A 138 5.80 10.41 11.28
N ILE A 139 5.87 9.50 10.29
CA ILE A 139 4.68 9.03 9.58
C ILE A 139 3.86 8.12 10.50
N GLU A 140 4.52 7.26 11.28
CA GLU A 140 3.86 6.43 12.30
C GLU A 140 3.06 7.30 13.29
N ALA A 141 3.70 8.30 13.88
CA ALA A 141 3.04 9.22 14.82
C ALA A 141 1.83 9.95 14.18
N ILE A 142 1.95 10.35 12.91
CA ILE A 142 0.84 10.98 12.18
C ILE A 142 -0.31 9.98 11.97
N LEU A 143 0.00 8.72 11.63
CA LEU A 143 -1.01 7.68 11.43
C LEU A 143 -1.74 7.37 12.73
N GLU A 144 -1.01 7.19 13.84
CA GLU A 144 -1.57 6.91 15.16
C GLU A 144 -2.47 8.05 15.67
N GLU A 145 -2.06 9.29 15.46
CA GLU A 145 -2.85 10.48 15.82
C GLU A 145 -4.12 10.58 14.96
N THR A 146 -4.01 10.35 13.66
CA THR A 146 -5.06 10.68 12.68
C THR A 146 -6.03 9.52 12.43
N ALA A 147 -5.53 8.28 12.47
CA ALA A 147 -6.25 7.08 12.06
C ALA A 147 -5.90 5.88 12.96
N PRO A 148 -6.25 5.93 14.27
CA PRO A 148 -5.84 4.92 15.24
C PRO A 148 -6.40 3.52 14.97
N MET A 149 -7.60 3.38 14.41
CA MET A 149 -8.15 2.08 14.03
C MET A 149 -7.40 1.49 12.84
N THR A 150 -7.06 2.33 11.86
CA THR A 150 -6.25 1.95 10.69
C THR A 150 -4.83 1.56 11.11
N ALA A 151 -4.19 2.31 12.02
CA ALA A 151 -2.90 1.96 12.58
C ALA A 151 -2.93 0.60 13.29
N ALA A 152 -3.95 0.36 14.10
CA ALA A 152 -4.12 -0.92 14.80
C ALA A 152 -4.43 -2.08 13.83
N LEU A 153 -5.23 -1.86 12.79
CA LEU A 153 -5.46 -2.83 11.72
C LEU A 153 -4.15 -3.16 11.00
N THR A 154 -3.38 -2.14 10.62
CA THR A 154 -2.09 -2.30 9.96
C THR A 154 -1.17 -3.24 10.73
N ARG A 155 -1.01 -3.02 12.04
CA ARG A 155 -0.21 -3.90 12.90
C ARG A 155 -0.77 -5.33 12.94
N ARG A 156 -2.07 -5.51 13.20
CA ARG A 156 -2.69 -6.84 13.26
C ARG A 156 -2.53 -7.65 11.98
N ILE A 157 -2.62 -7.01 10.83
CA ILE A 157 -2.43 -7.69 9.54
C ILE A 157 -0.95 -7.97 9.28
N ALA A 158 -0.06 -7.01 9.54
CA ALA A 158 1.38 -7.20 9.39
C ALA A 158 1.92 -8.34 10.28
N ASP A 159 1.35 -8.53 11.46
CA ASP A 159 1.71 -9.59 12.41
C ASP A 159 1.19 -10.99 12.02
N LEU A 160 0.37 -11.11 10.96
CA LEU A 160 0.00 -12.43 10.46
C LEU A 160 1.25 -13.23 10.07
N PRO A 161 1.37 -14.53 10.46
CA PRO A 161 2.62 -15.29 10.33
C PRO A 161 3.26 -15.24 8.94
N THR A 162 2.43 -15.29 7.89
CA THR A 162 2.92 -15.22 6.50
C THR A 162 3.48 -13.85 6.14
N LEU A 163 2.80 -12.77 6.57
CA LEU A 163 3.23 -11.39 6.29
C LEU A 163 4.43 -11.01 7.15
N ALA A 164 4.45 -11.39 8.41
CA ALA A 164 5.61 -11.21 9.29
C ALA A 164 6.88 -11.90 8.73
N LYS A 165 6.73 -13.12 8.21
CA LYS A 165 7.83 -13.83 7.53
C LYS A 165 8.30 -13.10 6.28
N LEU A 166 7.37 -12.56 5.47
CA LEU A 166 7.71 -11.75 4.30
C LEU A 166 8.42 -10.47 4.69
N ALA A 167 7.95 -9.76 5.72
CA ALA A 167 8.57 -8.55 6.24
C ALA A 167 10.00 -8.82 6.75
N ALA A 168 10.22 -9.91 7.49
CA ALA A 168 11.55 -10.31 7.94
C ALA A 168 12.49 -10.60 6.77
N LYS A 169 12.00 -11.29 5.72
CA LYS A 169 12.78 -11.51 4.51
C LYS A 169 13.09 -10.21 3.78
N ALA A 170 12.14 -9.32 3.62
CA ALA A 170 12.35 -8.01 3.00
C ALA A 170 13.36 -7.17 3.78
N GLN A 171 13.32 -7.21 5.12
CA GLN A 171 14.31 -6.56 5.97
C GLN A 171 15.72 -7.14 5.77
N GLN A 172 15.84 -8.47 5.62
CA GLN A 172 17.12 -9.13 5.34
C GLN A 172 17.67 -8.73 3.98
N ASP A 173 16.82 -8.67 2.94
CA ASP A 173 17.22 -8.45 1.56
C ASP A 173 17.50 -6.97 1.26
N TYR A 174 16.75 -6.05 1.86
CA TYR A 174 16.72 -4.62 1.51
C TYR A 174 17.00 -3.68 2.69
N GLY A 175 17.09 -4.20 3.92
CA GLY A 175 17.28 -3.38 5.11
C GLY A 175 16.16 -2.35 5.30
N ASN A 176 16.54 -1.11 5.64
CA ASN A 176 15.59 -0.02 5.87
C ASN A 176 15.18 0.74 4.60
N ALA A 177 15.48 0.21 3.40
CA ALA A 177 15.09 0.88 2.17
C ALA A 177 13.56 0.97 2.04
N TYR A 178 13.08 2.14 1.60
CA TYR A 178 11.66 2.40 1.30
C TYR A 178 11.41 2.41 -0.21
N CYS A 179 11.88 3.43 -0.90
CA CYS A 179 11.76 3.56 -2.36
C CYS A 179 13.11 3.76 -3.04
N GLY A 180 14.17 3.92 -2.27
CA GLY A 180 15.53 4.10 -2.75
C GLY A 180 15.83 5.47 -3.38
N GLY A 181 17.07 5.63 -3.81
CA GLY A 181 17.52 6.76 -4.58
C GLY A 181 17.41 8.13 -3.89
N GLN A 182 17.36 9.18 -4.71
CA GLN A 182 17.37 10.56 -4.22
C GLN A 182 16.04 10.97 -3.55
N ILE A 183 14.92 10.36 -3.94
CA ILE A 183 13.61 10.62 -3.34
C ILE A 183 13.66 10.24 -1.88
N GLU A 184 14.02 8.99 -1.58
CA GLU A 184 14.14 8.50 -0.20
C GLU A 184 15.17 9.31 0.59
N ALA A 185 16.34 9.59 0.04
CA ALA A 185 17.37 10.40 0.70
C ALA A 185 16.84 11.80 1.06
N SER A 186 16.02 12.40 0.20
CA SER A 186 15.40 13.70 0.47
C SER A 186 14.30 13.61 1.53
N LEU A 187 13.50 12.54 1.51
CA LEU A 187 12.44 12.29 2.49
C LEU A 187 13.04 12.06 3.88
N ARG A 188 14.09 11.22 4.00
CA ARG A 188 14.82 10.99 5.26
C ARG A 188 15.37 12.27 5.86
N ARG A 189 16.00 13.13 5.06
CA ARG A 189 16.49 14.44 5.55
C ARG A 189 15.39 15.32 6.14
N VAL A 190 14.22 15.31 5.52
CA VAL A 190 13.08 16.12 5.96
C VAL A 190 12.44 15.54 7.21
N LEU A 191 12.37 14.22 7.29
CA LEU A 191 11.78 13.51 8.42
C LEU A 191 12.78 13.32 9.60
N GLY A 192 14.08 13.48 9.36
CA GLY A 192 15.12 13.26 10.38
C GLY A 192 15.29 11.78 10.70
N ALA A 193 15.19 10.92 9.67
CA ALA A 193 15.31 9.46 9.77
C ALA A 193 16.60 8.97 9.08
#